data_dc9171aa0a8a77536afe55d5eb8e2ff4
#
_entry.id   dc9171aa0a8a77536afe55d5eb8e2ff4
#
_cell.length_a   1.000
_cell.length_b   1.000
_cell.length_c   1.000
_cell.angle_alpha   90.00
_cell.angle_beta   90.00
_cell.angle_gamma   90.00
#
_symmetry.space_group_name_H-M   'P 1'
#
loop_
_entity.id
_entity.type
_entity.pdbx_description
1 polymer ?
#
loop_
_entity_poly.entity_id
_entity_poly.type
_entity_poly.pdbx_seq_one_letter_code
_entity_poly.pdbx_strand_id
1 'polypeptide(L)'
;MTDEKKVDVPQETEDRTVLETKASEAGGKNAQIPLRRIRLTVAYDGTNYNGWQIQPNGITIEAVLNRTISSLTGEDIAVIGASRTDSGVHARCNCAVFDTRMRMPASKFAYALNQRLPDDIRIRKSEETATDWHPRKCSSIKTYEYRIVNEEFPDPLNRLYAHFCYLKLDAEKMQRAAKYLVGEHDFKSFCSVNTQAESTIRMITKITVDRQENQILIRVSGTGFLYNMVRIIAGTLLEVGAGKYEPEYVQEILAACDRSKAGPTAPARGLTLVKYEFF
;
A
#
# COMPACT_ATOMS: atom_id res chain seq x y z
N MET A 1 -75.18 -39.17 -13.58
CA MET A 1 -75.12 -40.65 -13.45
C MET A 1 -73.80 -40.92 -12.82
N THR A 2 -73.93 -41.06 -11.53
CA THR A 2 -73.66 -42.18 -10.64
C THR A 2 -72.19 -42.41 -10.38
N ASP A 3 -71.66 -42.56 -9.15
CA ASP A 3 -72.25 -42.82 -7.86
C ASP A 3 -71.19 -42.61 -6.78
N GLU A 4 -71.61 -42.09 -5.66
CA GLU A 4 -70.87 -42.02 -4.42
C GLU A 4 -70.56 -43.42 -3.85
N LYS A 5 -69.42 -43.59 -3.16
CA LYS A 5 -69.33 -44.49 -2.01
C LYS A 5 -68.36 -43.94 -0.97
N LYS A 6 -68.96 -43.46 0.11
CA LYS A 6 -68.39 -43.37 1.45
C LYS A 6 -68.03 -44.76 1.98
N VAL A 7 -66.92 -44.89 2.66
CA VAL A 7 -66.75 -45.92 3.71
C VAL A 7 -66.00 -45.30 4.88
N ASP A 8 -66.51 -45.63 6.05
CA ASP A 8 -66.32 -45.15 7.39
C ASP A 8 -64.94 -45.37 8.02
N VAL A 9 -64.70 -44.52 9.03
CA VAL A 9 -63.68 -44.54 10.04
C VAL A 9 -63.97 -45.63 11.09
N PRO A 10 -62.99 -46.19 11.78
CA PRO A 10 -63.05 -46.19 13.23
C PRO A 10 -61.87 -45.50 13.89
N GLN A 11 -62.23 -44.72 14.91
CA GLN A 11 -61.38 -44.21 15.99
C GLN A 11 -60.88 -45.38 16.84
N GLU A 12 -59.59 -45.38 17.14
CA GLU A 12 -59.08 -45.96 18.40
C GLU A 12 -58.09 -44.99 19.05
N THR A 13 -58.51 -44.56 20.20
CA THR A 13 -57.80 -43.80 21.22
C THR A 13 -56.92 -44.70 22.05
N GLU A 14 -55.93 -44.08 22.71
CA GLU A 14 -55.03 -44.58 23.76
C GLU A 14 -53.67 -45.08 23.27
N ASP A 15 -52.66 -44.43 23.62
CA ASP A 15 -51.81 -44.26 24.76
C ASP A 15 -50.52 -43.57 24.37
N ARG A 16 -50.39 -42.28 24.63
CA ARG A 16 -49.18 -41.49 24.43
C ARG A 16 -48.81 -40.76 25.71
N THR A 17 -48.38 -41.56 26.69
CA THR A 17 -47.68 -40.96 27.85
C THR A 17 -46.46 -41.85 28.15
N VAL A 18 -45.35 -41.17 28.45
CA VAL A 18 -44.03 -41.73 28.80
C VAL A 18 -43.08 -42.02 27.60
N LEU A 19 -42.45 -40.96 27.06
CA LEU A 19 -41.06 -40.90 26.61
C LEU A 19 -40.60 -39.46 26.33
N GLU A 20 -41.02 -38.56 27.23
CA GLU A 20 -40.32 -37.26 27.38
C GLU A 20 -39.41 -37.35 28.60
N THR A 21 -38.18 -37.65 28.42
CA THR A 21 -37.04 -37.25 29.28
C THR A 21 -35.77 -37.91 28.74
N LYS A 22 -34.95 -37.15 28.10
CA LYS A 22 -33.49 -37.21 27.89
C LYS A 22 -33.08 -36.77 26.49
N ALA A 23 -33.33 -35.50 26.17
CA ALA A 23 -32.65 -34.86 25.06
C ALA A 23 -32.49 -33.33 25.42
N SER A 24 -31.89 -33.11 26.57
CA SER A 24 -31.43 -31.75 26.93
C SER A 24 -30.01 -31.92 27.47
N GLU A 25 -29.12 -31.13 26.98
CA GLU A 25 -27.72 -30.99 27.32
C GLU A 25 -26.71 -31.52 26.24
N ALA A 26 -26.87 -30.97 25.04
CA ALA A 26 -25.72 -30.77 24.15
C ALA A 26 -25.83 -29.38 23.51
N GLY A 27 -26.11 -28.38 24.33
CA GLY A 27 -25.92 -26.98 24.01
C GLY A 27 -24.43 -26.67 24.02
N GLY A 28 -23.69 -27.20 23.04
CA GLY A 28 -22.32 -26.80 22.77
C GLY A 28 -22.35 -25.29 22.51
N LYS A 29 -21.81 -24.50 23.44
CA LYS A 29 -21.55 -23.07 23.29
C LYS A 29 -20.86 -22.88 21.95
N ASN A 30 -21.55 -22.32 20.98
CA ASN A 30 -21.00 -21.83 19.73
C ASN A 30 -20.12 -20.63 20.10
N ALA A 31 -18.95 -20.89 20.68
CA ALA A 31 -17.97 -19.87 20.98
C ALA A 31 -17.54 -19.28 19.64
N GLN A 32 -18.10 -18.12 19.30
CA GLN A 32 -17.70 -17.39 18.10
C GLN A 32 -16.18 -17.25 18.14
N ILE A 33 -15.52 -17.72 17.09
CA ILE A 33 -14.06 -17.57 16.96
C ILE A 33 -13.76 -16.08 17.03
N PRO A 34 -12.87 -15.63 17.96
CA PRO A 34 -12.58 -14.21 18.13
C PRO A 34 -12.01 -13.62 16.86
N LEU A 35 -12.38 -12.40 16.57
CA LEU A 35 -11.81 -11.62 15.48
C LEU A 35 -10.36 -11.28 15.82
N ARG A 36 -9.46 -11.48 14.85
CA ARG A 36 -8.03 -11.24 14.97
C ARG A 36 -7.61 -10.28 13.87
N ARG A 37 -6.64 -9.40 14.14
CA ARG A 37 -6.05 -8.53 13.14
C ARG A 37 -4.67 -9.02 12.74
N ILE A 38 -4.50 -9.25 11.45
CA ILE A 38 -3.24 -9.71 10.86
C ILE A 38 -2.59 -8.53 10.13
N ARG A 39 -1.34 -8.23 10.49
CA ARG A 39 -0.50 -7.25 9.82
C ARG A 39 0.39 -7.93 8.79
N LEU A 40 0.41 -7.39 7.59
CA LEU A 40 1.21 -7.84 6.45
C LEU A 40 2.27 -6.81 6.10
N THR A 41 3.49 -7.26 5.82
CA THR A 41 4.48 -6.50 5.07
C THR A 41 4.43 -6.94 3.62
N VAL A 42 4.05 -6.02 2.73
CA VAL A 42 3.77 -6.31 1.32
C VAL A 42 4.84 -5.68 0.44
N ALA A 43 5.47 -6.50 -0.41
CA ALA A 43 6.34 -6.05 -1.48
C ALA A 43 5.65 -6.24 -2.83
N TYR A 44 5.85 -5.31 -3.77
CA TYR A 44 5.28 -5.41 -5.10
C TYR A 44 6.07 -4.63 -6.16
N ASP A 45 6.09 -5.19 -7.35
CA ASP A 45 6.37 -4.48 -8.59
C ASP A 45 5.08 -3.78 -9.04
N GLY A 46 5.07 -2.46 -9.04
CA GLY A 46 3.89 -1.64 -9.37
C GLY A 46 3.66 -1.47 -10.87
N THR A 47 4.53 -1.99 -11.73
CA THR A 47 4.53 -1.71 -13.18
C THR A 47 3.16 -1.94 -13.83
N ASN A 48 2.49 -3.04 -13.49
CA ASN A 48 1.22 -3.46 -14.08
C ASN A 48 -0.01 -3.04 -13.28
N TYR A 49 0.16 -2.17 -12.27
CA TYR A 49 -0.91 -1.81 -11.34
C TYR A 49 -1.22 -0.32 -11.36
N ASN A 50 -2.51 -0.02 -11.27
CA ASN A 50 -3.01 1.35 -11.12
C ASN A 50 -2.84 1.86 -9.67
N GLY A 51 -1.68 1.58 -9.07
CA GLY A 51 -1.33 1.95 -7.71
C GLY A 51 -1.91 1.01 -6.66
N TRP A 52 -1.89 1.48 -5.42
CA TRP A 52 -2.37 0.70 -4.28
C TRP A 52 -3.88 0.63 -4.21
N GLN A 53 -4.56 1.78 -4.14
CA GLN A 53 -5.96 1.90 -3.78
C GLN A 53 -6.90 1.46 -4.89
N ILE A 54 -7.96 0.71 -4.54
CA ILE A 54 -9.03 0.31 -5.47
C ILE A 54 -9.62 1.53 -6.18
N GLN A 55 -9.71 1.42 -7.49
CA GLN A 55 -10.30 2.41 -8.39
C GLN A 55 -10.90 1.73 -9.64
N PRO A 56 -11.87 2.38 -10.33
CA PRO A 56 -12.61 1.74 -11.42
C PRO A 56 -11.74 1.39 -12.64
N ASN A 57 -10.62 2.09 -12.84
CA ASN A 57 -9.91 2.15 -14.12
C ASN A 57 -8.80 1.11 -14.29
N GLY A 58 -8.72 0.09 -13.43
CA GLY A 58 -7.70 -0.94 -13.59
C GLY A 58 -7.42 -1.78 -12.34
N ILE A 59 -6.50 -2.71 -12.48
CA ILE A 59 -6.10 -3.62 -11.40
C ILE A 59 -5.21 -2.87 -10.41
N THR A 60 -5.48 -3.05 -9.11
CA THR A 60 -4.73 -2.41 -8.03
C THR A 60 -4.20 -3.45 -7.04
N ILE A 61 -3.15 -3.10 -6.29
CA ILE A 61 -2.55 -4.01 -5.28
C ILE A 61 -3.60 -4.40 -4.22
N GLU A 62 -4.37 -3.45 -3.72
CA GLU A 62 -5.42 -3.66 -2.71
C GLU A 62 -6.51 -4.63 -3.21
N ALA A 63 -6.96 -4.52 -4.48
CA ALA A 63 -7.95 -5.41 -5.06
C ALA A 63 -7.43 -6.86 -5.17
N VAL A 64 -6.16 -7.03 -5.55
CA VAL A 64 -5.54 -8.37 -5.62
C VAL A 64 -5.41 -8.98 -4.22
N LEU A 65 -4.98 -8.20 -3.23
CA LEU A 65 -4.89 -8.67 -1.85
C LEU A 65 -6.25 -9.06 -1.29
N ASN A 66 -7.28 -8.22 -1.45
CA ASN A 66 -8.64 -8.51 -0.98
C ASN A 66 -9.15 -9.84 -1.56
N ARG A 67 -9.09 -9.99 -2.88
CA ARG A 67 -9.51 -11.22 -3.56
C ARG A 67 -8.74 -12.46 -3.07
N THR A 68 -7.41 -12.34 -2.93
CA THR A 68 -6.56 -13.47 -2.55
C THR A 68 -6.78 -13.87 -1.10
N ILE A 69 -6.93 -12.90 -0.18
CA ILE A 69 -7.16 -13.16 1.24
C ILE A 69 -8.57 -13.72 1.42
N SER A 70 -9.58 -13.16 0.76
CA SER A 70 -10.96 -13.68 0.81
C SER A 70 -11.03 -15.11 0.30
N SER A 71 -10.34 -15.44 -0.80
CA SER A 71 -10.25 -16.82 -1.32
C SER A 71 -9.56 -17.77 -0.37
N LEU A 72 -8.57 -17.30 0.41
CA LEU A 72 -7.86 -18.13 1.40
C LEU A 72 -8.71 -18.38 2.64
N THR A 73 -9.40 -17.35 3.14
CA THR A 73 -10.10 -17.39 4.43
C THR A 73 -11.55 -17.85 4.31
N GLY A 74 -12.16 -17.71 3.13
CA GLY A 74 -13.61 -17.87 2.94
C GLY A 74 -14.43 -16.70 3.50
N GLU A 75 -13.79 -15.60 3.89
CA GLU A 75 -14.40 -14.41 4.47
C GLU A 75 -14.38 -13.25 3.47
N ASP A 76 -15.29 -12.28 3.61
CA ASP A 76 -15.25 -11.03 2.83
C ASP A 76 -14.22 -10.09 3.47
N ILE A 77 -13.05 -9.96 2.84
CA ILE A 77 -11.90 -9.24 3.37
C ILE A 77 -11.69 -7.93 2.63
N ALA A 78 -11.59 -6.84 3.39
CA ALA A 78 -11.10 -5.54 2.94
C ALA A 78 -9.83 -5.18 3.71
N VAL A 79 -8.68 -5.12 3.03
CA VAL A 79 -7.42 -4.70 3.66
C VAL A 79 -7.39 -3.20 3.90
N ILE A 80 -6.70 -2.78 4.94
CA ILE A 80 -6.40 -1.39 5.23
C ILE A 80 -4.91 -1.16 5.00
N GLY A 81 -4.57 -0.50 3.90
CA GLY A 81 -3.18 -0.18 3.57
C GLY A 81 -2.67 1.07 4.28
N ALA A 82 -1.39 1.08 4.63
CA ALA A 82 -0.71 2.19 5.28
C ALA A 82 -0.34 3.33 4.31
N SER A 83 0.19 2.98 3.15
CA SER A 83 0.58 3.93 2.11
C SER A 83 -0.18 3.69 0.82
N ARG A 84 -0.74 4.77 0.26
CA ARG A 84 -1.27 4.80 -1.11
C ARG A 84 -0.11 5.15 -2.02
N THR A 85 0.39 4.18 -2.79
CA THR A 85 1.38 4.42 -3.85
C THR A 85 0.66 4.70 -5.16
N ASP A 86 1.26 5.57 -5.98
CA ASP A 86 0.72 5.92 -7.29
C ASP A 86 0.84 4.76 -8.28
N SER A 87 0.14 4.85 -9.41
CA SER A 87 0.27 3.91 -10.54
C SER A 87 1.73 3.78 -10.97
N GLY A 88 2.22 2.56 -11.13
CA GLY A 88 3.59 2.24 -11.53
C GLY A 88 4.66 2.38 -10.44
N VAL A 89 4.29 2.76 -9.21
CA VAL A 89 5.23 2.88 -8.07
C VAL A 89 5.38 1.54 -7.37
N HIS A 90 6.62 1.18 -7.03
CA HIS A 90 6.97 -0.08 -6.39
C HIS A 90 7.03 0.04 -4.87
N ALA A 91 7.03 -1.11 -4.17
CA ALA A 91 7.31 -1.16 -2.74
C ALA A 91 8.05 -2.44 -2.34
N ARG A 92 8.96 -2.32 -1.39
CA ARG A 92 9.61 -3.45 -0.71
C ARG A 92 8.94 -3.81 0.62
N CYS A 93 8.15 -2.89 1.20
CA CYS A 93 7.67 -3.02 2.56
C CYS A 93 6.43 -2.17 2.88
N ASN A 94 5.46 -2.08 1.96
CA ASN A 94 4.20 -1.45 2.34
C ASN A 94 3.51 -2.27 3.44
N CYS A 95 2.76 -1.62 4.31
CA CYS A 95 2.04 -2.27 5.39
C CYS A 95 0.54 -2.33 5.09
N ALA A 96 -0.08 -3.46 5.38
CA ALA A 96 -1.53 -3.62 5.33
C ALA A 96 -2.02 -4.45 6.51
N VAL A 97 -3.27 -4.26 6.93
CA VAL A 97 -3.93 -5.12 7.91
C VAL A 97 -5.26 -5.61 7.37
N PHE A 98 -5.68 -6.77 7.86
CA PHE A 98 -7.03 -7.29 7.67
C PHE A 98 -7.48 -8.03 8.91
N ASP A 99 -8.79 -8.13 9.07
CA ASP A 99 -9.42 -8.84 10.19
C ASP A 99 -9.95 -10.19 9.70
N THR A 100 -9.79 -11.25 10.51
CA THR A 100 -10.22 -12.60 10.18
C THR A 100 -10.55 -13.41 11.44
N ARG A 101 -11.44 -14.39 11.30
CA ARG A 101 -11.71 -15.44 12.30
C ARG A 101 -10.96 -16.73 12.02
N MET A 102 -10.19 -16.80 10.95
CA MET A 102 -9.42 -17.97 10.57
C MET A 102 -8.39 -18.33 11.65
N ARG A 103 -8.35 -19.60 12.06
CA ARG A 103 -7.48 -20.09 13.16
C ARG A 103 -6.02 -20.32 12.74
N MET A 104 -5.67 -20.09 11.47
CA MET A 104 -4.30 -20.22 10.98
C MET A 104 -3.33 -19.39 11.84
N PRO A 105 -2.14 -19.91 12.22
CA PRO A 105 -1.12 -19.10 12.88
C PRO A 105 -0.75 -17.88 12.05
N ALA A 106 -0.64 -16.70 12.68
CA ALA A 106 -0.44 -15.43 11.99
C ALA A 106 0.78 -15.44 11.05
N SER A 107 1.88 -16.09 11.46
CA SER A 107 3.10 -16.21 10.64
C SER A 107 2.92 -17.08 9.38
N LYS A 108 1.88 -17.91 9.31
CA LYS A 108 1.63 -18.80 8.18
C LYS A 108 0.83 -18.13 7.04
N PHE A 109 0.19 -17.00 7.30
CA PHE A 109 -0.51 -16.25 6.23
C PHE A 109 0.43 -15.84 5.10
N ALA A 110 1.67 -15.42 5.40
CA ALA A 110 2.65 -15.07 4.37
C ALA A 110 2.90 -16.24 3.41
N TYR A 111 3.08 -17.45 3.93
CA TYR A 111 3.29 -18.66 3.10
C TYR A 111 2.06 -19.00 2.27
N ALA A 112 0.88 -19.04 2.89
CA ALA A 112 -0.35 -19.42 2.22
C ALA A 112 -0.77 -18.40 1.13
N LEU A 113 -0.58 -17.11 1.39
CA LEU A 113 -0.87 -16.05 0.43
C LEU A 113 0.11 -16.06 -0.75
N ASN A 114 1.41 -16.26 -0.50
CA ASN A 114 2.42 -16.28 -1.56
C ASN A 114 2.26 -17.46 -2.55
N GLN A 115 1.54 -18.51 -2.17
CA GLN A 115 1.18 -19.58 -3.09
C GLN A 115 0.04 -19.22 -4.06
N ARG A 116 -0.69 -18.15 -3.80
CA ARG A 116 -1.88 -17.72 -4.55
C ARG A 116 -1.69 -16.35 -5.25
N LEU A 117 -0.78 -15.54 -4.70
CA LEU A 117 -0.47 -14.22 -5.26
C LEU A 117 0.32 -14.34 -6.56
N PRO A 118 0.11 -13.43 -7.51
CA PRO A 118 0.93 -13.33 -8.71
C PRO A 118 2.39 -13.00 -8.35
N ASP A 119 3.33 -13.27 -9.26
CA ASP A 119 4.77 -13.16 -8.98
C ASP A 119 5.24 -11.74 -8.62
N ASP A 120 4.52 -10.73 -9.03
CA ASP A 120 4.80 -9.32 -8.80
C ASP A 120 4.25 -8.77 -7.46
N ILE A 121 3.56 -9.62 -6.63
CA ILE A 121 3.15 -9.28 -5.26
C ILE A 121 3.60 -10.38 -4.30
N ARG A 122 4.29 -9.99 -3.21
CA ARG A 122 4.76 -10.93 -2.18
C ARG A 122 4.54 -10.40 -0.78
N ILE A 123 4.05 -11.27 0.10
CA ILE A 123 4.00 -11.02 1.54
C ILE A 123 5.36 -11.41 2.14
N ARG A 124 6.08 -10.43 2.65
CA ARG A 124 7.41 -10.62 3.25
C ARG A 124 7.32 -11.06 4.70
N LYS A 125 6.28 -10.65 5.39
CA LYS A 125 6.01 -10.99 6.79
C LYS A 125 4.51 -10.93 7.07
N SER A 126 4.01 -11.82 7.92
CA SER A 126 2.68 -11.75 8.50
C SER A 126 2.75 -12.01 10.00
N GLU A 127 2.05 -11.20 10.80
CA GLU A 127 2.03 -11.27 12.25
C GLU A 127 0.70 -10.78 12.79
N GLU A 128 0.36 -11.20 14.00
CA GLU A 128 -0.83 -10.70 14.69
C GLU A 128 -0.54 -9.36 15.35
N THR A 129 -1.52 -8.47 15.37
CA THR A 129 -1.45 -7.18 16.05
C THR A 129 -2.74 -6.92 16.81
N ALA A 130 -2.76 -5.91 17.68
CA ALA A 130 -3.97 -5.51 18.40
C ALA A 130 -5.11 -5.17 17.40
N THR A 131 -6.33 -5.52 17.73
CA THR A 131 -7.50 -5.35 16.84
C THR A 131 -7.86 -3.89 16.59
N ASP A 132 -7.44 -2.98 17.46
CA ASP A 132 -7.58 -1.53 17.33
C ASP A 132 -6.40 -0.86 16.63
N TRP A 133 -5.29 -1.59 16.40
CA TRP A 133 -4.12 -1.05 15.71
C TRP A 133 -4.45 -0.67 14.26
N HIS A 134 -4.16 0.58 13.88
CA HIS A 134 -4.49 1.11 12.56
C HIS A 134 -3.26 1.71 11.88
N PRO A 135 -2.85 1.23 10.68
CA PRO A 135 -1.55 1.57 10.07
C PRO A 135 -1.39 3.05 9.67
N ARG A 136 -2.49 3.81 9.59
CA ARG A 136 -2.47 5.26 9.27
C ARG A 136 -2.61 6.16 10.50
N LYS A 137 -2.88 5.58 11.69
CA LYS A 137 -3.03 6.34 12.94
C LYS A 137 -1.78 6.26 13.83
N CYS A 138 -0.85 5.37 13.51
CA CYS A 138 0.42 5.23 14.23
C CYS A 138 1.47 6.21 13.71
N SER A 139 2.30 6.72 14.61
CA SER A 139 3.50 7.46 14.23
C SER A 139 4.41 6.58 13.39
N SER A 140 4.91 7.11 12.29
CA SER A 140 5.73 6.33 11.36
C SER A 140 6.66 7.20 10.55
N ILE A 141 7.79 6.63 10.13
CA ILE A 141 8.67 7.18 9.10
C ILE A 141 8.67 6.26 7.88
N LYS A 142 8.51 6.85 6.72
CA LYS A 142 8.57 6.19 5.41
C LYS A 142 9.79 6.67 4.67
N THR A 143 10.54 5.76 4.07
CA THR A 143 11.63 6.10 3.18
C THR A 143 11.31 5.64 1.76
N TYR A 144 11.30 6.57 0.85
CA TYR A 144 11.24 6.32 -0.58
C TYR A 144 12.63 6.45 -1.20
N GLU A 145 12.93 5.61 -2.17
CA GLU A 145 14.11 5.68 -3.03
C GLU A 145 13.67 5.95 -4.47
N TYR A 146 14.22 6.99 -5.07
CA TYR A 146 14.08 7.26 -6.51
C TYR A 146 15.39 6.94 -7.19
N ARG A 147 15.38 6.01 -8.14
CA ARG A 147 16.54 5.52 -8.86
C ARG A 147 16.61 6.12 -10.26
N ILE A 148 17.79 6.64 -10.60
CA ILE A 148 18.11 7.20 -11.92
C ILE A 148 19.29 6.42 -12.50
N VAL A 149 19.17 5.93 -13.74
CA VAL A 149 20.27 5.44 -14.55
C VAL A 149 20.76 6.61 -15.39
N ASN A 150 22.00 7.05 -15.13
CA ASN A 150 22.59 8.26 -15.71
C ASN A 150 23.78 7.89 -16.61
N GLU A 151 23.47 7.55 -17.84
CA GLU A 151 24.38 7.06 -18.89
C GLU A 151 23.99 7.63 -20.26
N GLU A 152 24.84 7.37 -21.27
CA GLU A 152 24.56 7.75 -22.66
C GLU A 152 23.37 6.97 -23.25
N PHE A 153 23.28 5.67 -22.95
CA PHE A 153 22.22 4.78 -23.46
C PHE A 153 21.43 4.12 -22.32
N PRO A 154 20.12 3.81 -22.53
CA PRO A 154 19.30 3.18 -21.52
C PRO A 154 19.71 1.71 -21.29
N ASP A 155 19.74 1.28 -20.02
CA ASP A 155 19.93 -0.12 -19.65
C ASP A 155 18.59 -0.88 -19.70
N PRO A 156 18.46 -1.92 -20.56
CA PRO A 156 17.25 -2.72 -20.68
C PRO A 156 16.86 -3.44 -19.36
N LEU A 157 17.83 -3.81 -18.52
CA LEU A 157 17.60 -4.53 -17.28
C LEU A 157 17.00 -3.62 -16.20
N ASN A 158 17.26 -2.32 -16.24
CA ASN A 158 16.74 -1.33 -15.31
C ASN A 158 15.49 -0.58 -15.84
N ARG A 159 15.00 -0.90 -17.05
CA ARG A 159 13.93 -0.13 -17.72
C ARG A 159 12.62 0.03 -16.92
N LEU A 160 12.31 -0.95 -16.06
CA LEU A 160 11.09 -0.95 -15.23
C LEU A 160 11.31 -0.40 -13.82
N TYR A 161 12.58 -0.28 -13.37
CA TYR A 161 12.91 0.00 -11.97
C TYR A 161 13.78 1.24 -11.77
N ALA A 162 14.04 1.99 -12.84
CA ALA A 162 14.81 3.23 -12.81
C ALA A 162 14.33 4.20 -13.87
N HIS A 163 14.55 5.49 -13.61
CA HIS A 163 14.41 6.55 -14.62
C HIS A 163 15.73 6.69 -15.38
N PHE A 164 15.68 6.60 -16.68
CA PHE A 164 16.84 6.86 -17.55
C PHE A 164 17.00 8.36 -17.81
N CYS A 165 18.21 8.89 -17.67
CA CYS A 165 18.57 10.25 -17.99
C CYS A 165 19.94 10.29 -18.67
N TYR A 166 19.98 10.72 -19.93
CA TYR A 166 21.23 10.84 -20.70
C TYR A 166 22.00 12.14 -20.40
N LEU A 167 21.35 13.14 -19.83
CA LEU A 167 22.00 14.40 -19.46
C LEU A 167 23.01 14.14 -18.33
N LYS A 168 24.20 14.74 -18.45
CA LYS A 168 25.19 14.68 -17.37
C LYS A 168 24.64 15.38 -16.13
N LEU A 169 24.40 14.62 -15.06
CA LEU A 169 23.85 15.14 -13.82
C LEU A 169 24.98 15.39 -12.80
N ASP A 170 24.90 16.50 -12.09
CA ASP A 170 25.75 16.83 -10.95
C ASP A 170 25.02 16.42 -9.63
N ALA A 171 25.41 15.24 -9.09
CA ALA A 171 24.81 14.73 -7.86
C ALA A 171 25.13 15.58 -6.62
N GLU A 172 26.25 16.31 -6.60
CA GLU A 172 26.58 17.21 -5.50
C GLU A 172 25.70 18.45 -5.49
N LYS A 173 25.41 19.03 -6.67
CA LYS A 173 24.42 20.10 -6.81
C LYS A 173 23.03 19.61 -6.36
N MET A 174 22.63 18.41 -6.80
CA MET A 174 21.36 17.80 -6.37
C MET A 174 21.32 17.63 -4.84
N GLN A 175 22.41 17.15 -4.22
CA GLN A 175 22.47 16.98 -2.76
C GLN A 175 22.42 18.33 -2.01
N ARG A 176 23.07 19.40 -2.54
CA ARG A 176 22.95 20.73 -1.95
C ARG A 176 21.50 21.24 -2.01
N ALA A 177 20.85 21.11 -3.15
CA ALA A 177 19.45 21.47 -3.33
C ALA A 177 18.51 20.68 -2.40
N ALA A 178 18.75 19.39 -2.25
CA ALA A 178 17.96 18.49 -1.41
C ALA A 178 17.96 18.90 0.07
N LYS A 179 19.05 19.51 0.56
CA LYS A 179 19.16 19.97 1.98
C LYS A 179 18.09 21.00 2.34
N TYR A 180 17.69 21.84 1.41
CA TYR A 180 16.65 22.87 1.64
C TYR A 180 15.26 22.28 1.88
N LEU A 181 15.03 21.01 1.52
CA LEU A 181 13.75 20.31 1.71
C LEU A 181 13.65 19.62 3.07
N VAL A 182 14.75 19.55 3.86
CA VAL A 182 14.74 18.91 5.17
C VAL A 182 14.08 19.83 6.19
N GLY A 183 13.21 19.28 7.02
CA GLY A 183 12.43 20.01 8.00
C GLY A 183 10.94 19.99 7.71
N GLU A 184 10.20 20.76 8.50
CA GLU A 184 8.78 20.98 8.30
C GLU A 184 8.57 22.18 7.38
N HIS A 185 7.90 21.96 6.25
CA HIS A 185 7.61 22.99 5.24
C HIS A 185 6.22 22.79 4.66
N ASP A 186 5.68 23.86 4.05
CA ASP A 186 4.54 23.74 3.15
C ASP A 186 5.03 23.25 1.78
N PHE A 187 4.74 21.97 1.48
CA PHE A 187 5.11 21.32 0.23
C PHE A 187 4.06 21.49 -0.88
N LYS A 188 3.28 22.56 -0.87
CA LYS A 188 2.27 22.84 -1.90
C LYS A 188 2.86 22.88 -3.30
N SER A 189 4.05 23.45 -3.50
CA SER A 189 4.79 23.45 -4.78
C SER A 189 5.18 22.03 -5.24
N PHE A 190 5.38 21.11 -4.32
CA PHE A 190 5.74 19.71 -4.58
C PHE A 190 4.55 18.76 -4.51
N CYS A 191 3.34 19.24 -4.72
CA CYS A 191 2.12 18.46 -4.68
C CYS A 191 1.33 18.60 -5.98
N SER A 192 0.73 17.51 -6.47
CA SER A 192 -0.20 17.61 -7.60
C SER A 192 -1.45 18.37 -7.22
N VAL A 193 -1.99 19.15 -8.18
CA VAL A 193 -3.13 20.06 -7.98
C VAL A 193 -4.38 19.35 -7.43
N ASN A 194 -4.61 18.07 -7.80
CA ASN A 194 -5.77 17.29 -7.40
C ASN A 194 -5.53 16.52 -6.08
N THR A 195 -4.80 17.11 -5.13
CA THR A 195 -4.61 16.49 -3.83
C THR A 195 -5.89 16.53 -2.98
N GLN A 196 -6.18 15.42 -2.26
CA GLN A 196 -7.26 15.34 -1.27
C GLN A 196 -6.76 15.66 0.15
N ALA A 197 -5.52 16.13 0.29
CA ALA A 197 -4.94 16.44 1.60
C ALA A 197 -5.51 17.75 2.15
N GLU A 198 -5.96 17.76 3.39
CA GLU A 198 -6.46 18.93 4.12
C GLU A 198 -5.32 19.95 4.38
N SER A 199 -4.09 19.48 4.52
CA SER A 199 -2.89 20.29 4.75
C SER A 199 -1.75 19.83 3.85
N THR A 200 -0.98 20.79 3.34
CA THR A 200 0.23 20.56 2.54
C THR A 200 1.52 20.62 3.35
N ILE A 201 1.43 20.88 4.66
CA ILE A 201 2.58 20.87 5.57
C ILE A 201 3.03 19.41 5.79
N ARG A 202 4.34 19.15 5.57
CA ARG A 202 4.95 17.82 5.78
C ARG A 202 6.32 17.98 6.42
N MET A 203 6.75 16.91 7.13
CA MET A 203 8.07 16.80 7.72
C MET A 203 8.93 15.82 6.91
N ILE A 204 9.98 16.31 6.28
CA ILE A 204 11.07 15.49 5.74
C ILE A 204 12.17 15.41 6.80
N THR A 205 12.43 14.21 7.30
CA THR A 205 13.44 13.98 8.35
C THR A 205 14.85 13.80 7.79
N LYS A 206 14.95 13.31 6.56
CA LYS A 206 16.23 13.08 5.87
C LYS A 206 16.02 13.01 4.36
N ILE A 207 16.99 13.57 3.62
CA ILE A 207 17.11 13.38 2.19
C ILE A 207 18.57 13.21 1.81
N THR A 208 18.88 12.23 0.96
CA THR A 208 20.22 11.98 0.44
C THR A 208 20.17 11.78 -1.07
N VAL A 209 21.24 12.23 -1.74
CA VAL A 209 21.49 11.99 -3.16
C VAL A 209 22.87 11.39 -3.28
N ASP A 210 22.93 10.11 -3.63
CA ASP A 210 24.16 9.34 -3.68
C ASP A 210 24.41 8.87 -5.14
N ARG A 211 25.58 9.18 -5.70
CA ARG A 211 26.02 8.62 -6.97
C ARG A 211 26.75 7.29 -6.72
N GLN A 212 26.32 6.26 -7.40
CA GLN A 212 26.92 4.93 -7.41
C GLN A 212 27.16 4.52 -8.87
N GLU A 213 28.40 4.70 -9.34
CA GLU A 213 28.77 4.46 -10.75
C GLU A 213 27.83 5.24 -11.70
N ASN A 214 27.07 4.50 -12.51
CA ASN A 214 26.12 5.02 -13.48
C ASN A 214 24.71 5.29 -12.90
N GLN A 215 24.51 5.10 -11.58
CA GLN A 215 23.23 5.35 -10.93
C GLN A 215 23.29 6.52 -9.95
N ILE A 216 22.17 7.23 -9.84
CA ILE A 216 21.94 8.22 -8.77
C ILE A 216 20.72 7.76 -7.98
N LEU A 217 20.89 7.68 -6.65
CA LEU A 217 19.84 7.29 -5.71
C LEU A 217 19.43 8.49 -4.86
N ILE A 218 18.18 8.91 -5.00
CA ILE A 218 17.57 9.94 -4.15
C ILE A 218 16.73 9.24 -3.09
N ARG A 219 17.11 9.32 -1.80
CA ARG A 219 16.31 8.74 -0.70
C ARG A 219 15.69 9.85 0.10
N VAL A 220 14.37 9.77 0.30
CA VAL A 220 13.60 10.76 1.04
C VAL A 220 12.87 10.06 2.17
N SER A 221 13.14 10.46 3.42
CA SER A 221 12.49 9.95 4.62
C SER A 221 11.63 11.03 5.26
N GLY A 222 10.41 10.70 5.67
CA GLY A 222 9.48 11.65 6.29
C GLY A 222 8.29 10.95 6.93
N THR A 223 7.52 11.69 7.73
CA THR A 223 6.35 11.18 8.44
C THR A 223 5.15 10.95 7.52
N GLY A 224 5.08 11.69 6.40
CA GLY A 224 4.03 11.58 5.39
C GLY A 224 4.39 12.33 4.11
N PHE A 225 3.78 11.93 3.00
CA PHE A 225 4.01 12.54 1.69
C PHE A 225 2.68 12.89 1.02
N LEU A 226 2.69 13.97 0.23
CA LEU A 226 1.57 14.39 -0.59
C LEU A 226 1.53 13.60 -1.92
N TYR A 227 0.45 13.76 -2.66
CA TYR A 227 0.29 13.13 -3.96
C TYR A 227 1.39 13.57 -4.93
N ASN A 228 2.11 12.61 -5.48
CA ASN A 228 3.29 12.75 -6.34
C ASN A 228 4.50 13.49 -5.70
N MET A 229 4.50 13.81 -4.41
CA MET A 229 5.50 14.68 -3.78
C MET A 229 6.93 14.22 -4.04
N VAL A 230 7.27 12.97 -3.77
CA VAL A 230 8.64 12.46 -3.95
C VAL A 230 9.06 12.46 -5.43
N ARG A 231 8.14 12.22 -6.35
CA ARG A 231 8.41 12.26 -7.78
C ARG A 231 8.64 13.69 -8.28
N ILE A 232 7.92 14.66 -7.73
CA ILE A 232 8.13 16.09 -8.05
C ILE A 232 9.46 16.58 -7.46
N ILE A 233 9.81 16.17 -6.24
CA ILE A 233 11.13 16.39 -5.65
C ILE A 233 12.23 15.83 -6.57
N ALA A 234 12.10 14.57 -6.98
CA ALA A 234 13.08 13.94 -7.88
C ALA A 234 13.20 14.67 -9.21
N GLY A 235 12.08 15.08 -9.83
CA GLY A 235 12.09 15.86 -11.07
C GLY A 235 12.73 17.25 -10.90
N THR A 236 12.50 17.93 -9.79
CA THR A 236 13.14 19.21 -9.47
C THR A 236 14.65 19.03 -9.29
N LEU A 237 15.07 18.01 -8.54
CA LEU A 237 16.49 17.72 -8.34
C LEU A 237 17.19 17.33 -9.65
N LEU A 238 16.50 16.61 -10.56
CA LEU A 238 17.01 16.30 -11.91
C LEU A 238 17.31 17.60 -12.69
N GLU A 239 16.43 18.61 -12.65
CA GLU A 239 16.65 19.88 -13.32
C GLU A 239 17.82 20.66 -12.71
N VAL A 240 18.00 20.62 -11.38
CA VAL A 240 19.18 21.17 -10.71
C VAL A 240 20.45 20.43 -11.12
N GLY A 241 20.42 19.11 -11.13
CA GLY A 241 21.57 18.28 -11.54
C GLY A 241 21.98 18.49 -12.99
N ALA A 242 21.03 18.77 -13.87
CA ALA A 242 21.26 19.11 -15.28
C ALA A 242 21.73 20.57 -15.48
N GLY A 243 21.82 21.38 -14.41
CA GLY A 243 22.26 22.76 -14.45
C GLY A 243 21.22 23.78 -14.94
N LYS A 244 19.94 23.40 -14.99
CA LYS A 244 18.85 24.32 -15.34
C LYS A 244 18.61 25.36 -14.25
N TYR A 245 18.78 24.97 -12.98
CA TYR A 245 18.64 25.84 -11.80
C TYR A 245 19.82 25.64 -10.86
N GLU A 246 20.18 26.69 -10.13
CA GLU A 246 21.11 26.58 -9.02
C GLU A 246 20.41 25.94 -7.80
N PRO A 247 21.16 25.28 -6.89
CA PRO A 247 20.58 24.58 -5.73
C PRO A 247 19.67 25.44 -4.86
N GLU A 248 19.98 26.71 -4.71
CA GLU A 248 19.26 27.70 -3.88
C GLU A 248 17.84 27.97 -4.37
N TYR A 249 17.58 27.77 -5.68
CA TYR A 249 16.26 27.94 -6.27
C TYR A 249 15.17 27.07 -5.62
N VAL A 250 15.57 25.97 -4.98
CA VAL A 250 14.62 25.12 -4.25
C VAL A 250 13.96 25.84 -3.08
N GLN A 251 14.64 26.83 -2.45
CA GLN A 251 14.04 27.68 -1.41
C GLN A 251 12.94 28.57 -2.00
N GLU A 252 13.18 29.13 -3.19
CA GLU A 252 12.19 29.96 -3.89
C GLU A 252 10.96 29.13 -4.27
N ILE A 253 11.17 27.87 -4.71
CA ILE A 253 10.07 26.96 -5.01
C ILE A 253 9.22 26.67 -3.75
N LEU A 254 9.86 26.42 -2.60
CA LEU A 254 9.16 26.21 -1.33
C LEU A 254 8.35 27.45 -0.94
N ALA A 255 8.98 28.63 -0.98
CA ALA A 255 8.34 29.90 -0.59
C ALA A 255 7.17 30.27 -1.51
N ALA A 256 7.24 29.90 -2.79
CA ALA A 256 6.21 30.24 -3.78
C ALA A 256 4.88 29.53 -3.54
N CYS A 257 4.85 28.38 -2.89
CA CYS A 257 3.65 27.56 -2.72
C CYS A 257 2.88 27.33 -4.04
N ASP A 258 3.60 27.24 -5.17
CA ASP A 258 3.08 27.14 -6.53
C ASP A 258 3.70 25.95 -7.26
N ARG A 259 2.84 24.98 -7.67
CA ARG A 259 3.25 23.77 -8.40
C ARG A 259 4.00 24.09 -9.70
N SER A 260 3.68 25.17 -10.36
CA SER A 260 4.28 25.54 -11.65
C SER A 260 5.78 25.91 -11.54
N LYS A 261 6.25 26.27 -10.35
CA LYS A 261 7.65 26.60 -10.07
C LYS A 261 8.53 25.39 -9.87
N ALA A 262 7.97 24.25 -9.43
CA ALA A 262 8.71 23.02 -9.24
C ALA A 262 8.92 22.28 -10.58
N GLY A 263 9.92 21.42 -10.61
CA GLY A 263 10.23 20.56 -11.77
C GLY A 263 9.10 19.59 -12.14
N PRO A 264 9.24 18.86 -13.24
CA PRO A 264 8.24 17.89 -13.70
C PRO A 264 8.05 16.74 -12.71
N THR A 265 6.91 16.07 -12.78
CA THR A 265 6.70 14.83 -12.04
C THR A 265 7.52 13.72 -12.70
N ALA A 266 8.57 13.26 -12.03
CA ALA A 266 9.44 12.21 -12.54
C ALA A 266 8.67 10.87 -12.72
N PRO A 267 9.05 10.01 -13.69
CA PRO A 267 8.37 8.75 -13.97
C PRO A 267 8.23 7.84 -12.76
N ALA A 268 7.07 7.20 -12.60
CA ALA A 268 6.75 6.36 -11.44
C ALA A 268 7.71 5.17 -11.27
N ARG A 269 8.16 4.56 -12.39
CA ARG A 269 9.06 3.40 -12.41
C ARG A 269 10.38 3.56 -11.66
N GLY A 270 10.83 4.82 -11.43
CA GLY A 270 12.01 5.07 -10.61
C GLY A 270 11.74 5.04 -9.11
N LEU A 271 10.49 5.08 -8.67
CA LEU A 271 10.12 5.24 -7.27
C LEU A 271 9.79 3.92 -6.59
N THR A 272 10.42 3.67 -5.45
CA THR A 272 10.16 2.51 -4.60
C THR A 272 10.01 2.93 -3.13
N LEU A 273 8.97 2.47 -2.43
CA LEU A 273 8.89 2.53 -0.97
C LEU A 273 9.82 1.46 -0.40
N VAL A 274 10.96 1.86 0.17
CA VAL A 274 12.03 0.94 0.59
C VAL A 274 12.06 0.66 2.09
N LYS A 275 11.50 1.55 2.93
CA LYS A 275 11.45 1.37 4.38
C LYS A 275 10.19 1.97 4.97
N TYR A 276 9.65 1.28 5.98
CA TYR A 276 8.49 1.71 6.76
C TYR A 276 8.72 1.35 8.22
N GLU A 277 8.81 2.35 9.10
CA GLU A 277 9.05 2.19 10.53
C GLU A 277 7.87 2.77 11.32
N PHE A 278 7.34 1.99 12.25
CA PHE A 278 6.28 2.40 13.19
C PHE A 278 6.89 2.54 14.59
N PHE A 279 6.41 3.50 15.39
CA PHE A 279 6.80 3.72 16.79
C PHE A 279 5.58 4.05 17.64
#